data_a6831c93709f8a6d17780fa62d38d370
#
_entry.id   a6831c93709f8a6d17780fa62d38d370
#
_cell.length_a   1.000
_cell.length_b   1.000
_cell.length_c   1.000
_cell.angle_alpha   90.00
_cell.angle_beta   90.00
_cell.angle_gamma   90.00
#
_symmetry.space_group_name_H-M   'P 1'
#
loop_
_entity.id
_entity.type
_entity.pdbx_description
1 polymer ?
#
loop_
_entity_poly.entity_id
_entity_poly.type
_entity_poly.pdbx_seq_one_letter_code
_entity_poly.pdbx_strand_id
1 'polypeptide(L)'
;VLEMASDLQLQRATSNFKTQLLTAINKKKMATDDVVVVDGLIRTLDLITTIRIDKEEQKNQDQIITQVRREILNFMSVDNMEFGGTLVLADLNRTIFEVPQVRWSSIDNVSSNITVDFNEIIQLNNLTINVELVD
;
A
#
# COMPACT_ATOMS: atom_id res chain seq x y z
N VAL A 1 6.29 2.92 15.83
CA VAL A 1 5.44 4.08 15.59
C VAL A 1 5.96 4.86 14.40
N LEU A 2 5.05 5.29 13.54
CA LEU A 2 5.35 6.14 12.39
C LEU A 2 4.52 7.41 12.48
N GLU A 3 5.02 8.48 11.87
CA GLU A 3 4.28 9.74 11.76
C GLU A 3 4.12 10.13 10.29
N MET A 4 3.10 10.95 9.98
CA MET A 4 2.85 11.40 8.62
C MET A 4 3.77 12.54 8.26
N ALA A 5 4.42 12.45 7.09
CA ALA A 5 5.11 13.55 6.47
C ALA A 5 4.10 14.46 5.74
N SER A 6 4.52 15.67 5.38
CA SER A 6 3.65 16.66 4.75
C SER A 6 3.10 16.23 3.39
N ASP A 7 3.74 15.29 2.72
CA ASP A 7 3.31 14.72 1.43
C ASP A 7 2.47 13.45 1.57
N LEU A 8 1.94 13.17 2.75
CA LEU A 8 1.14 12.00 3.09
C LEU A 8 1.91 10.67 3.04
N GLN A 9 3.23 10.71 3.01
CA GLN A 9 4.04 9.51 3.14
C GLN A 9 4.40 9.26 4.60
N LEU A 10 4.56 7.98 4.95
CA LEU A 10 5.00 7.60 6.27
C LEU A 10 6.51 7.79 6.42
N GLN A 11 6.93 8.19 7.59
CA GLN A 11 8.33 8.28 7.95
C GLN A 11 8.54 7.70 9.34
N ARG A 12 9.79 7.39 9.67
CA ARG A 12 10.14 6.91 11.00
C ARG A 12 9.91 8.03 12.01
N ALA A 13 9.22 7.71 13.12
CA ALA A 13 8.92 8.69 14.14
C ALA A 13 10.21 9.23 14.79
N THR A 14 10.23 10.53 15.06
CA THR A 14 11.33 11.16 15.78
C THR A 14 11.32 10.72 17.25
N SER A 15 12.48 10.82 17.93
CA SER A 15 12.58 10.50 19.36
C SER A 15 11.63 11.36 20.19
N ASN A 16 11.49 12.64 19.84
CA ASN A 16 10.59 13.54 20.52
C ASN A 16 9.12 13.12 20.38
N PHE A 17 8.71 12.76 19.17
CA PHE A 17 7.35 12.27 18.92
C PHE A 17 7.07 10.99 19.74
N LYS A 18 7.99 10.02 19.76
CA LYS A 18 7.85 8.80 20.53
C LYS A 18 7.73 9.06 22.03
N THR A 19 8.52 10.00 22.54
CA THR A 19 8.46 10.39 23.95
C THR A 19 7.12 11.00 24.30
N GLN A 20 6.60 11.90 23.47
CA GLN A 20 5.30 12.54 23.68
C GLN A 20 4.17 11.49 23.65
N LEU A 21 4.23 10.56 22.70
CA LEU A 21 3.26 9.50 22.56
C LEU A 21 3.27 8.59 23.79
N LEU A 22 4.43 8.17 24.26
CA LEU A 22 4.57 7.32 25.42
C LEU A 22 4.05 8.01 26.70
N THR A 23 4.34 9.30 26.85
CA THR A 23 3.84 10.08 27.98
C THR A 23 2.30 10.14 27.95
N ALA A 24 1.71 10.39 26.78
CA ALA A 24 0.26 10.44 26.63
C ALA A 24 -0.40 9.08 26.92
N ILE A 25 0.20 7.99 26.49
CA ILE A 25 -0.27 6.62 26.72
C ILE A 25 -0.21 6.31 28.22
N ASN A 26 0.92 6.61 28.88
CA ASN A 26 1.12 6.30 30.30
C ASN A 26 0.12 7.03 31.22
N LYS A 27 -0.37 8.20 30.84
CA LYS A 27 -1.39 8.91 31.59
C LYS A 27 -2.73 8.18 31.58
N LYS A 28 -3.00 7.36 30.57
CA LYS A 28 -4.23 6.61 30.39
C LYS A 28 -4.08 5.13 30.71
N LYS A 29 -2.88 4.69 31.00
CA LYS A 29 -2.55 3.28 31.23
C LYS A 29 -3.13 2.81 32.55
N MET A 30 -3.74 1.62 32.54
CA MET A 30 -4.13 0.94 33.76
C MET A 30 -2.89 0.31 34.43
N ALA A 31 -2.92 0.19 35.76
CA ALA A 31 -1.74 -0.26 36.53
C ALA A 31 -1.20 -1.64 36.14
N THR A 32 -2.05 -2.48 35.53
CA THR A 32 -1.68 -3.84 35.14
C THR A 32 -1.25 -3.97 33.68
N ASP A 33 -1.33 -2.88 32.90
CA ASP A 33 -1.03 -2.91 31.46
C ASP A 33 0.42 -2.52 31.24
N ASP A 34 1.11 -3.29 30.39
CA ASP A 34 2.42 -2.94 29.87
C ASP A 34 2.27 -2.33 28.48
N VAL A 35 2.78 -1.12 28.30
CA VAL A 35 2.77 -0.43 27.02
C VAL A 35 4.20 -0.26 26.54
N VAL A 36 4.49 -0.75 25.33
CA VAL A 36 5.80 -0.64 24.70
C VAL A 36 5.65 0.17 23.42
N VAL A 37 6.47 1.21 23.29
CA VAL A 37 6.56 1.98 22.05
C VAL A 37 7.82 1.54 21.32
N VAL A 38 7.65 0.95 20.13
CA VAL A 38 8.76 0.47 19.30
C VAL A 38 8.81 1.28 18.02
N ASP A 39 9.98 1.26 17.36
CA ASP A 39 10.12 1.91 16.07
C ASP A 39 9.26 1.20 15.03
N GLY A 40 8.48 1.98 14.28
CA GLY A 40 7.82 1.50 13.09
C GLY A 40 8.82 1.40 11.94
N LEU A 41 8.75 0.32 11.18
CA LEU A 41 9.58 0.08 10.00
C LEU A 41 8.73 0.12 8.75
N ILE A 42 9.23 0.81 7.73
CA ILE A 42 8.58 0.86 6.42
C ILE A 42 9.24 -0.18 5.52
N ARG A 43 8.42 -1.12 5.04
CA ARG A 43 8.85 -2.08 4.01
C ARG A 43 8.38 -1.56 2.67
N THR A 44 9.29 -1.05 1.87
CA THR A 44 8.97 -0.53 0.55
C THR A 44 8.76 -1.68 -0.44
N LEU A 45 7.82 -1.48 -1.35
CA LEU A 45 7.48 -2.46 -2.36
C LEU A 45 7.41 -1.78 -3.73
N ASP A 46 8.08 -2.38 -4.71
CA ASP A 46 7.91 -2.00 -6.11
C ASP A 46 6.95 -2.99 -6.75
N LEU A 47 5.95 -2.48 -7.46
CA LEU A 47 5.00 -3.32 -8.17
C LEU A 47 5.16 -3.16 -9.67
N ILE A 48 5.17 -4.29 -10.36
CA ILE A 48 5.09 -4.36 -11.82
C ILE A 48 3.83 -5.13 -12.14
N THR A 49 2.90 -4.47 -12.79
CA THR A 49 1.63 -5.08 -13.17
C THR A 49 1.46 -5.03 -14.67
N THR A 50 0.76 -6.00 -15.23
CA THR A 50 0.37 -6.01 -16.63
C THR A 50 -1.15 -6.10 -16.70
N ILE A 51 -1.75 -5.21 -17.50
CA ILE A 51 -3.18 -5.24 -17.76
C ILE A 51 -3.42 -5.49 -19.25
N ARG A 52 -4.54 -6.13 -19.55
CA ARG A 52 -4.99 -6.33 -20.94
C ARG A 52 -6.26 -5.55 -21.17
N ILE A 53 -6.26 -4.80 -22.24
CA ILE A 53 -7.42 -4.01 -22.69
C ILE A 53 -7.69 -4.33 -24.15
N ASP A 54 -8.93 -4.06 -24.60
CA ASP A 54 -9.28 -4.24 -26.00
C ASP A 54 -8.52 -3.27 -26.89
N LYS A 55 -8.17 -3.68 -28.10
CA LYS A 55 -7.54 -2.80 -29.08
C LYS A 55 -8.38 -1.54 -29.36
N GLU A 56 -9.69 -1.67 -29.30
CA GLU A 56 -10.60 -0.55 -29.50
C GLU A 56 -10.42 0.53 -28.43
N GLU A 57 -9.90 0.17 -27.27
CA GLU A 57 -9.66 1.09 -26.16
C GLU A 57 -8.27 1.72 -26.22
N GLN A 58 -7.46 1.46 -27.24
CA GLN A 58 -6.10 1.97 -27.34
C GLN A 58 -6.05 3.51 -27.26
N LYS A 59 -7.01 4.19 -27.83
CA LYS A 59 -7.09 5.66 -27.79
C LYS A 59 -7.32 6.19 -26.37
N ASN A 60 -7.85 5.37 -25.47
CA ASN A 60 -8.11 5.72 -24.08
C ASN A 60 -7.09 5.13 -23.12
N GLN A 61 -6.01 4.55 -23.64
CA GLN A 61 -5.00 3.83 -22.86
C GLN A 61 -4.46 4.66 -21.70
N ASP A 62 -4.13 5.93 -21.94
CA ASP A 62 -3.56 6.79 -20.89
C ASP A 62 -4.56 7.04 -19.75
N GLN A 63 -5.84 7.20 -20.09
CA GLN A 63 -6.89 7.36 -19.08
C GLN A 63 -7.08 6.09 -18.27
N ILE A 64 -7.03 4.93 -18.93
CA ILE A 64 -7.15 3.62 -18.27
C ILE A 64 -5.99 3.40 -17.32
N ILE A 65 -4.76 3.68 -17.76
CA ILE A 65 -3.56 3.58 -16.93
C ILE A 65 -3.68 4.50 -15.71
N THR A 66 -4.13 5.73 -15.88
CA THR A 66 -4.32 6.69 -14.80
C THR A 66 -5.34 6.17 -13.78
N GLN A 67 -6.43 5.60 -14.26
CA GLN A 67 -7.46 5.06 -13.38
C GLN A 67 -6.97 3.82 -12.62
N VAL A 68 -6.29 2.90 -13.29
CA VAL A 68 -5.68 1.73 -12.65
C VAL A 68 -4.66 2.16 -11.60
N ARG A 69 -3.81 3.13 -11.93
CA ARG A 69 -2.83 3.67 -10.98
C ARG A 69 -3.52 4.24 -9.75
N ARG A 70 -4.59 5.00 -9.94
CA ARG A 70 -5.35 5.57 -8.83
C ARG A 70 -5.92 4.48 -7.92
N GLU A 71 -6.50 3.43 -8.50
CA GLU A 71 -7.05 2.33 -7.72
C GLU A 71 -5.97 1.59 -6.93
N ILE A 72 -4.81 1.35 -7.53
CA ILE A 72 -3.69 0.71 -6.85
C ILE A 72 -3.15 1.60 -5.74
N LEU A 73 -2.94 2.88 -6.01
CA LEU A 73 -2.44 3.81 -5.00
C LEU A 73 -3.41 3.95 -3.83
N ASN A 74 -4.71 3.95 -4.10
CA ASN A 74 -5.72 3.99 -3.06
C ASN A 74 -5.71 2.71 -2.21
N PHE A 75 -5.61 1.55 -2.87
CA PHE A 75 -5.52 0.26 -2.18
C PHE A 75 -4.29 0.18 -1.27
N MET A 76 -3.16 0.71 -1.74
CA MET A 76 -1.87 0.69 -1.02
C MET A 76 -1.68 1.92 -0.13
N SER A 77 -2.69 2.76 0.02
CA SER A 77 -2.57 3.97 0.83
C SER A 77 -2.41 3.65 2.32
N VAL A 78 -1.83 4.59 3.05
CA VAL A 78 -1.61 4.45 4.48
C VAL A 78 -2.91 4.21 5.25
N ASP A 79 -4.04 4.71 4.74
CA ASP A 79 -5.35 4.53 5.38
C ASP A 79 -5.86 3.08 5.29
N ASN A 80 -5.36 2.33 4.31
CA ASN A 80 -5.80 0.95 4.04
C ASN A 80 -4.77 -0.10 4.43
N MET A 81 -3.54 0.31 4.75
CA MET A 81 -2.48 -0.60 5.17
C MET A 81 -2.32 -0.55 6.68
N GLU A 82 -2.01 -1.69 7.27
CA GLU A 82 -1.87 -1.83 8.71
C GLU A 82 -0.50 -2.37 9.09
N PHE A 83 -0.03 -2.02 10.29
CA PHE A 83 1.15 -2.66 10.87
C PHE A 83 0.89 -4.16 11.04
N GLY A 84 1.87 -4.97 10.68
CA GLY A 84 1.74 -6.42 10.73
C GLY A 84 0.76 -6.99 9.71
N GLY A 85 0.33 -6.17 8.75
CA GLY A 85 -0.64 -6.57 7.75
C GLY A 85 -0.10 -7.51 6.69
N THR A 86 -1.01 -8.04 5.90
CA THR A 86 -0.68 -8.89 4.76
C THR A 86 -1.19 -8.25 3.49
N LEU A 87 -0.31 -8.15 2.49
CA LEU A 87 -0.73 -7.79 1.13
C LEU A 87 -1.24 -9.05 0.44
N VAL A 88 -2.54 -9.10 0.19
CA VAL A 88 -3.19 -10.23 -0.50
C VAL A 88 -3.28 -9.90 -1.98
N LEU A 89 -2.55 -10.66 -2.81
CA LEU A 89 -2.47 -10.38 -4.25
C LEU A 89 -3.83 -10.52 -4.95
N ALA A 90 -4.66 -11.46 -4.52
CA ALA A 90 -6.00 -11.62 -5.09
C ALA A 90 -6.86 -10.38 -4.88
N ASP A 91 -6.75 -9.74 -3.73
CA ASP A 91 -7.50 -8.51 -3.44
C ASP A 91 -6.99 -7.35 -4.30
N LEU A 92 -5.69 -7.26 -4.49
CA LEU A 92 -5.10 -6.25 -5.36
C LEU A 92 -5.55 -6.43 -6.82
N ASN A 93 -5.51 -7.66 -7.32
CA ASN A 93 -6.01 -7.98 -8.67
C ASN A 93 -7.49 -7.64 -8.82
N ARG A 94 -8.31 -7.96 -7.82
CA ARG A 94 -9.73 -7.61 -7.85
C ARG A 94 -9.93 -6.10 -7.94
N THR A 95 -9.14 -5.33 -7.20
CA THR A 95 -9.18 -3.87 -7.24
C THR A 95 -8.87 -3.35 -8.65
N ILE A 96 -7.87 -3.93 -9.31
CA ILE A 96 -7.53 -3.57 -10.70
C ILE A 96 -8.69 -3.92 -11.64
N PHE A 97 -9.33 -5.07 -11.46
CA PHE A 97 -10.48 -5.50 -12.27
C PHE A 97 -11.73 -4.61 -12.10
N GLU A 98 -11.80 -3.83 -11.05
CA GLU A 98 -12.90 -2.88 -10.88
C GLU A 98 -12.87 -1.76 -11.93
N VAL A 99 -11.75 -1.56 -12.61
CA VAL A 99 -11.68 -0.68 -13.77
C VAL A 99 -12.35 -1.38 -14.96
N PRO A 100 -13.46 -0.83 -15.50
CA PRO A 100 -14.29 -1.58 -16.46
C PRO A 100 -13.59 -1.99 -17.76
N GLN A 101 -12.57 -1.23 -18.17
CA GLN A 101 -11.85 -1.49 -19.41
C GLN A 101 -10.78 -2.57 -19.29
N VAL A 102 -10.45 -2.99 -18.08
CA VAL A 102 -9.43 -4.01 -17.85
C VAL A 102 -10.04 -5.39 -18.05
N ARG A 103 -9.50 -6.13 -19.02
CA ARG A 103 -9.93 -7.50 -19.33
C ARG A 103 -9.21 -8.54 -18.51
N TRP A 104 -7.98 -8.25 -18.13
CA TRP A 104 -7.13 -9.16 -17.39
C TRP A 104 -6.01 -8.38 -16.71
N SER A 105 -5.54 -8.88 -15.58
CA SER A 105 -4.41 -8.28 -14.88
C SER A 105 -3.56 -9.32 -14.20
N SER A 106 -2.27 -9.01 -14.06
CA SER A 106 -1.33 -9.83 -13.29
C SER A 106 -0.37 -8.91 -12.53
N ILE A 107 0.19 -9.46 -11.45
CA ILE A 107 1.29 -8.82 -10.72
C ILE A 107 2.52 -9.64 -11.05
N ASP A 108 3.46 -9.01 -11.78
CA ASP A 108 4.51 -9.77 -12.47
C ASP A 108 5.73 -10.05 -11.59
N ASN A 109 6.02 -9.18 -10.64
CA ASN A 109 7.22 -9.29 -9.81
C ASN A 109 6.99 -9.84 -8.41
N VAL A 110 5.74 -10.14 -8.06
CA VAL A 110 5.38 -10.72 -6.76
C VAL A 110 4.50 -11.92 -7.01
N SER A 111 4.92 -13.09 -6.55
CA SER A 111 4.24 -14.36 -6.82
C SER A 111 3.42 -14.89 -5.65
N SER A 112 3.55 -14.29 -4.48
CA SER A 112 2.84 -14.73 -3.28
C SER A 112 2.48 -13.54 -2.40
N ASN A 113 1.53 -13.73 -1.49
CA ASN A 113 1.15 -12.72 -0.54
C ASN A 113 2.35 -12.32 0.32
N ILE A 114 2.40 -11.04 0.70
CA ILE A 114 3.49 -10.49 1.51
C ILE A 114 2.94 -10.19 2.90
N THR A 115 3.56 -10.81 3.91
CA THR A 115 3.25 -10.57 5.31
C THR A 115 4.46 -9.92 5.98
N VAL A 116 4.23 -8.90 6.80
CA VAL A 116 5.28 -8.19 7.54
C VAL A 116 5.10 -8.38 9.04
N ASP A 117 6.16 -8.06 9.80
CA ASP A 117 6.13 -8.17 11.26
C ASP A 117 5.21 -7.11 11.88
N PHE A 118 4.87 -7.29 13.17
CA PHE A 118 3.89 -6.46 13.87
C PHE A 118 4.26 -4.96 13.90
N ASN A 119 5.54 -4.62 13.80
CA ASN A 119 6.02 -3.24 13.79
C ASN A 119 6.37 -2.74 12.39
N GLU A 120 6.01 -3.49 11.36
CA GLU A 120 6.30 -3.15 9.97
C GLU A 120 5.01 -2.83 9.21
N ILE A 121 5.12 -1.91 8.27
CA ILE A 121 4.02 -1.56 7.37
C ILE A 121 4.55 -1.52 5.93
N ILE A 122 3.73 -2.00 5.00
CA ILE A 122 4.07 -2.01 3.58
C ILE A 122 3.73 -0.65 2.98
N GLN A 123 4.69 -0.08 2.23
CA GLN A 123 4.47 1.14 1.48
C GLN A 123 4.91 0.95 0.04
N LEU A 124 4.05 1.33 -0.89
CA LEU A 124 4.37 1.30 -2.31
C LEU A 124 5.43 2.36 -2.62
N ASN A 125 6.53 1.95 -3.25
CA ASN A 125 7.62 2.84 -3.65
C ASN A 125 7.52 3.22 -5.12
N ASN A 126 7.54 2.22 -6.01
CA ASN A 126 7.40 2.42 -7.46
C ASN A 126 6.30 1.53 -8.01
N LEU A 127 5.58 2.05 -9.00
CA LEU A 127 4.54 1.30 -9.70
C LEU A 127 4.77 1.40 -11.20
N THR A 128 4.89 0.24 -11.83
CA THR A 128 4.96 0.13 -13.29
C THR A 128 3.73 -0.60 -13.79
N ILE A 129 3.03 -0.02 -14.75
CA ILE A 129 1.85 -0.60 -15.38
C ILE A 129 2.16 -0.84 -16.85
N ASN A 130 2.20 -2.10 -17.24
CA ASN A 130 2.37 -2.51 -18.64
C ASN A 130 0.99 -2.79 -19.23
N VAL A 131 0.81 -2.42 -20.49
CA VAL A 131 -0.46 -2.60 -21.19
C VAL A 131 -0.25 -3.52 -22.37
N GLU A 132 -1.10 -4.54 -22.47
CA GLU A 132 -1.20 -5.41 -23.62
C GLU A 132 -2.57 -5.20 -24.28
N LEU A 133 -2.57 -5.09 -25.61
CA LEU A 133 -3.80 -4.96 -26.39
C LEU A 133 -4.26 -6.33 -26.84
N VAL A 134 -5.55 -6.60 -26.70
CA VAL A 134 -6.16 -7.87 -27.10
C VAL A 134 -7.33 -7.62 -28.04
N ASP A 135 -7.56 -8.58 -28.92
CA ASP A 135 -8.69 -8.51 -29.87
C ASP A 135 -10.01 -8.89 -29.20
#